data_30de0ea3faa7f0ae57b5afab8d3f5a22
#
_entry.id   30de0ea3faa7f0ae57b5afab8d3f5a22
#
_cell.length_a   1.000
_cell.length_b   1.000
_cell.length_c   1.000
_cell.angle_alpha   90.00
_cell.angle_beta   90.00
_cell.angle_gamma   90.00
#
_symmetry.space_group_name_H-M   'P 1'
#
loop_
_entity.id
_entity.type
_entity.pdbx_description
1 polymer ?
#
loop_
_entity_poly.entity_id
_entity_poly.type
_entity_poly.pdbx_seq_one_letter_code
_entity_poly.pdbx_strand_id
1 'polypeptide(L)'
;MAFDQNEVKTDFNKNDKQIYFNRIRGEIAEINLSEIWCSLTLKVGHENSRLVNFTFKKDQHQNLFLGKSVGDKVGVRFFLTSRFKNNRWHTTANVLSLDTD
;
A
#
# COMPACT_ATOMS: atom_id res chain seq x y z
N MET A 1 -18.17 5.85 -14.02
CA MET A 1 -17.54 5.66 -14.32
C MET A 1 -17.01 5.56 -14.58
N ALA A 2 -17.09 5.54 -14.30
CA ALA A 2 -16.31 5.26 -14.59
C ALA A 2 -15.74 5.09 -14.68
N PHE A 3 -15.83 5.16 -14.33
CA PHE A 3 -15.08 4.96 -14.60
C PHE A 3 -14.96 4.72 -15.44
N ASP A 4 -15.03 4.60 -15.49
CA ASP A 4 -14.73 4.19 -16.46
C ASP A 4 -14.50 3.68 -16.91
N GLN A 5 -14.63 3.78 -16.54
CA GLN A 5 -14.15 3.25 -17.12
C GLN A 5 -13.66 2.95 -17.67
N ASN A 6 -13.86 3.21 -17.71
CA ASN A 6 -13.18 2.90 -18.32
C ASN A 6 -12.48 3.03 -18.71
N GLU A 7 -12.28 3.16 -18.49
CA GLU A 7 -11.40 3.27 -18.72
C GLU A 7 -10.72 2.90 -18.73
N VAL A 8 -10.73 2.82 -18.34
CA VAL A 8 -10.04 2.30 -18.21
C VAL A 8 -9.80 1.46 -18.51
N LYS A 9 -9.71 0.85 -18.74
CA LYS A 9 -9.43 0.13 -18.96
C LYS A 9 -8.92 -0.71 -19.39
N THR A 10 -9.08 -0.68 -19.24
CA THR A 10 -8.83 -1.69 -19.80
C THR A 10 -7.72 -2.02 -20.56
N ASP A 11 -7.21 -1.39 -21.12
CA ASP A 11 -6.17 -1.73 -21.83
C ASP A 11 -4.96 -1.77 -21.15
N PHE A 12 -4.90 -1.56 -19.92
CA PHE A 12 -3.67 -1.70 -19.26
C PHE A 12 -3.29 -3.14 -19.22
N ASN A 13 -4.10 -4.01 -19.63
CA ASN A 13 -3.70 -5.33 -19.73
C ASN A 13 -2.62 -5.55 -20.67
N LYS A 14 -2.56 -4.91 -21.78
CA LYS A 14 -1.55 -5.17 -22.66
C LYS A 14 -0.34 -4.57 -22.29
N ASN A 15 -0.38 -3.60 -21.45
CA ASN A 15 0.82 -3.06 -20.96
C ASN A 15 0.99 -3.41 -19.60
N ASP A 16 0.93 -4.64 -19.34
CA ASP A 16 1.02 -5.13 -18.03
C ASP A 16 2.27 -4.75 -17.36
N LYS A 17 3.21 -4.21 -18.03
CA LYS A 17 4.36 -3.75 -17.35
C LYS A 17 4.11 -2.48 -16.64
N GLN A 18 3.05 -1.78 -16.95
CA GLN A 18 2.74 -0.58 -16.27
C GLN A 18 1.84 -0.88 -15.12
N ILE A 19 2.30 -0.64 -13.93
CA ILE A 19 1.50 -0.82 -12.75
C ILE A 19 1.12 0.53 -12.23
N TYR A 20 -0.18 0.75 -12.03
CA TYR A 20 -0.63 2.01 -11.48
C TYR A 20 -0.47 1.97 -9.98
N PHE A 21 0.27 2.92 -9.45
CA PHE A 21 0.46 2.97 -8.02
C PHE A 21 0.48 4.41 -7.55
N ASN A 22 0.29 4.57 -6.27
CA ASN A 22 0.34 5.86 -5.63
C ASN A 22 1.50 5.87 -4.64
N ARG A 23 1.87 7.02 -4.18
CA ARG A 23 2.92 7.14 -3.20
C ARG A 23 2.47 8.07 -2.09
N ILE A 24 2.74 7.71 -0.86
CA ILE A 24 2.38 8.53 0.29
C ILE A 24 3.57 8.57 1.23
N ARG A 25 3.77 9.69 1.88
CA ARG A 25 4.89 9.85 2.81
C ARG A 25 4.37 9.88 4.22
N GLY A 26 5.14 9.35 5.12
CA GLY A 26 4.79 9.39 6.52
C GLY A 26 5.83 8.74 7.39
N GLU A 27 5.47 8.57 8.63
CA GLU A 27 6.36 7.97 9.62
C GLU A 27 5.86 6.58 9.96
N ILE A 28 6.74 5.60 10.01
CA ILE A 28 6.35 4.25 10.36
C ILE A 28 5.89 4.22 11.80
N ALA A 29 4.62 3.94 12.02
CA ALA A 29 4.05 3.88 13.36
C ALA A 29 4.04 2.47 13.91
N GLU A 30 3.84 1.48 13.04
CA GLU A 30 3.78 0.11 13.50
C GLU A 30 4.03 -0.85 12.35
N ILE A 31 4.74 -1.93 12.61
CA ILE A 31 4.92 -3.02 11.66
C ILE A 31 4.42 -4.26 12.38
N ASN A 32 3.40 -4.89 11.81
CA ASN A 32 2.76 -6.02 12.44
C ASN A 32 2.96 -7.25 11.58
N LEU A 33 3.68 -8.24 12.10
CA LEU A 33 3.99 -9.45 11.37
C LEU A 33 3.06 -10.58 11.76
N SER A 34 2.58 -11.29 10.78
CA SER A 34 1.82 -12.49 11.05
C SER A 34 2.35 -13.57 10.12
N GLU A 35 1.64 -14.67 9.98
CA GLU A 35 2.22 -15.80 9.27
C GLU A 35 2.36 -15.60 7.78
N ILE A 36 1.39 -15.00 7.18
CA ILE A 36 1.39 -14.82 5.73
C ILE A 36 1.25 -13.36 5.38
N TRP A 37 0.21 -12.72 5.92
CA TRP A 37 -0.06 -11.33 5.62
C TRP A 37 0.31 -10.45 6.80
N CYS A 38 1.04 -9.42 6.51
CA CYS A 38 1.52 -8.50 7.53
C CYS A 38 0.99 -7.12 7.23
N SER A 39 1.16 -6.20 8.14
CA SER A 39 0.68 -4.84 7.93
C SER A 39 1.68 -3.79 8.36
N LEU A 40 1.61 -2.67 7.69
CA LEU A 40 2.40 -1.49 7.98
C LEU A 40 1.42 -0.38 8.29
N THR A 41 1.58 0.30 9.42
CA THR A 41 0.78 1.46 9.73
C THR A 41 1.66 2.68 9.64
N LEU A 42 1.22 3.65 8.85
CA LEU A 42 1.96 4.86 8.61
C LEU A 42 1.21 6.04 9.21
N LYS A 43 1.93 6.92 9.88
CA LYS A 43 1.35 8.14 10.41
C LYS A 43 1.63 9.25 9.42
N VAL A 44 0.56 9.84 8.88
CA VAL A 44 0.67 10.80 7.81
C VAL A 44 0.16 12.16 8.28
N GLY A 45 0.88 13.21 7.96
CA GLY A 45 0.49 14.57 8.31
C GLY A 45 1.10 15.05 9.61
N HIS A 46 0.92 16.30 9.88
CA HIS A 46 1.46 16.90 11.08
C HIS A 46 0.38 17.16 12.12
N GLU A 47 -0.37 18.22 11.92
CA GLU A 47 -1.32 18.62 12.95
C GLU A 47 -2.51 17.71 13.02
N ASN A 48 -3.03 17.35 11.90
CA ASN A 48 -4.16 16.43 11.87
C ASN A 48 -3.69 15.12 11.29
N SER A 49 -2.76 14.49 11.98
CA SER A 49 -2.18 13.26 11.48
C SER A 49 -3.23 12.16 11.42
N ARG A 50 -3.07 11.28 10.46
CA ARG A 50 -3.94 10.14 10.27
C ARG A 50 -3.11 8.90 10.16
N LEU A 51 -3.71 7.78 10.51
CA LEU A 51 -3.04 6.50 10.37
C LEU A 51 -3.56 5.81 9.13
N VAL A 52 -2.65 5.31 8.32
CA VAL A 52 -2.98 4.60 7.10
C VAL A 52 -2.35 3.23 7.19
N ASN A 53 -3.13 2.21 6.92
CA ASN A 53 -2.67 0.85 7.05
C ASN A 53 -2.49 0.20 5.69
N PHE A 54 -1.40 -0.52 5.53
CA PHE A 54 -1.08 -1.21 4.30
C PHE A 54 -0.83 -2.67 4.57
N THR A 55 -0.96 -3.49 3.56
CA THR A 55 -0.75 -4.93 3.67
C THR A 55 0.47 -5.34 2.84
N PHE A 56 1.22 -6.29 3.33
CA PHE A 56 2.32 -6.87 2.55
C PHE A 56 2.49 -8.33 2.96
N LYS A 57 3.16 -9.11 2.12
CA LYS A 57 3.41 -10.50 2.43
C LYS A 57 4.64 -10.63 3.32
N LYS A 58 4.61 -11.58 4.21
CA LYS A 58 5.70 -11.75 5.16
C LYS A 58 7.04 -11.98 4.48
N ASP A 59 7.04 -12.68 3.36
CA ASP A 59 8.29 -12.98 2.68
C ASP A 59 8.92 -11.72 2.06
N GLN A 60 8.19 -10.62 2.00
CA GLN A 60 8.73 -9.37 1.49
C GLN A 60 9.28 -8.49 2.60
N HIS A 61 9.06 -8.88 3.85
CA HIS A 61 9.41 -8.04 4.98
C HIS A 61 10.88 -7.62 4.98
N GLN A 62 11.77 -8.55 4.78
CA GLN A 62 13.18 -8.26 4.83
C GLN A 62 13.58 -7.25 3.79
N ASN A 63 13.08 -7.39 2.57
CA ASN A 63 13.44 -6.46 1.51
C ASN A 63 12.78 -5.11 1.70
N LEU A 64 11.53 -5.09 2.10
CA LEU A 64 10.82 -3.83 2.25
C LEU A 64 11.38 -2.97 3.37
N PHE A 65 11.74 -3.61 4.49
CA PHE A 65 12.13 -2.85 5.66
C PHE A 65 13.61 -2.88 5.99
N LEU A 66 14.42 -3.21 5.00
CA LEU A 66 15.85 -3.23 5.21
C LEU A 66 16.34 -1.85 5.66
N GLY A 67 16.90 -1.79 6.85
CA GLY A 67 17.40 -0.54 7.39
C GLY A 67 16.32 0.44 7.86
N LYS A 68 15.09 -0.02 7.98
CA LYS A 68 13.99 0.84 8.38
C LYS A 68 13.31 0.29 9.62
N SER A 69 12.82 1.19 10.45
CA SER A 69 12.18 0.79 11.70
C SER A 69 11.13 1.79 12.09
N VAL A 70 10.38 1.46 13.13
CA VAL A 70 9.35 2.36 13.66
C VAL A 70 9.98 3.70 14.00
N GLY A 71 9.33 4.77 13.60
CA GLY A 71 9.82 6.12 13.80
C GLY A 71 10.50 6.70 12.57
N ASP A 72 10.87 5.87 11.61
CA ASP A 72 11.52 6.37 10.40
C ASP A 72 10.53 7.00 9.45
N LYS A 73 10.97 8.01 8.73
CA LYS A 73 10.14 8.63 7.73
C LYS A 73 10.42 8.01 6.38
N VAL A 74 9.37 7.60 5.71
CA VAL A 74 9.51 6.87 4.46
C VAL A 74 8.45 7.29 3.46
N GLY A 75 8.67 6.95 2.22
CA GLY A 75 7.66 7.00 1.19
C GLY A 75 7.22 5.59 0.89
N VAL A 76 5.92 5.37 0.85
CA VAL A 76 5.37 4.07 0.55
C VAL A 76 4.70 4.12 -0.81
N ARG A 77 5.14 3.26 -1.72
CA ARG A 77 4.48 3.10 -2.99
C ARG A 77 3.54 1.93 -2.83
N PHE A 78 2.31 2.13 -3.24
CA PHE A 78 1.29 1.12 -3.02
C PHE A 78 0.26 1.12 -4.13
N PHE A 79 -0.49 0.04 -4.22
CA PHE A 79 -1.59 -0.06 -5.14
C PHE A 79 -2.80 -0.61 -4.40
N LEU A 80 -3.97 -0.29 -4.91
CA LEU A 80 -5.20 -0.70 -4.28
C LEU A 80 -5.80 -1.87 -5.00
N THR A 81 -6.34 -2.81 -4.24
CA THR A 81 -7.13 -3.89 -4.81
C THR A 81 -8.46 -3.96 -4.06
N SER A 82 -9.50 -4.38 -4.75
CA SER A 82 -10.79 -4.49 -4.12
C SER A 82 -11.37 -5.85 -4.44
N ARG A 83 -12.10 -6.40 -3.48
CA ARG A 83 -12.79 -7.64 -3.72
C ARG A 83 -14.16 -7.56 -3.07
N PHE A 84 -15.12 -8.20 -3.72
CA PHE A 84 -16.49 -8.21 -3.24
C PHE A 84 -16.68 -9.50 -2.44
N LYS A 85 -17.08 -9.36 -1.18
CA LYS A 85 -17.25 -10.51 -0.33
C LYS A 85 -18.28 -10.19 0.73
N ASN A 86 -19.19 -11.11 1.00
CA ASN A 86 -20.21 -10.92 2.03
C ASN A 86 -21.03 -9.66 1.76
N ASN A 87 -21.41 -9.48 0.50
CA ASN A 87 -22.26 -8.38 0.10
C ASN A 87 -21.62 -7.00 0.26
N ARG A 88 -20.34 -6.89 0.29
CA ARG A 88 -19.69 -5.59 0.39
C ARG A 88 -18.32 -5.63 -0.25
N TRP A 89 -17.84 -4.46 -0.61
CA TRP A 89 -16.51 -4.32 -1.19
C TRP A 89 -15.50 -4.12 -0.08
N HIS A 90 -14.37 -4.79 -0.23
CA HIS A 90 -13.24 -4.61 0.68
C HIS A 90 -12.07 -4.13 -0.14
N THR A 91 -11.48 -3.02 0.25
CA THR A 91 -10.35 -2.45 -0.47
C THR A 91 -9.11 -2.57 0.39
N THR A 92 -8.03 -3.01 -0.22
CA THR A 92 -6.76 -3.21 0.46
C THR A 92 -5.69 -2.37 -0.22
N ALA A 93 -4.87 -1.72 0.58
CA ALA A 93 -3.72 -1.00 0.08
C ALA A 93 -2.52 -1.92 0.23
N ASN A 94 -1.90 -2.28 -0.89
CA ASN A 94 -0.81 -3.24 -0.91
C ASN A 94 0.51 -2.53 -1.14
N VAL A 95 1.51 -2.85 -0.33
CA VAL A 95 2.81 -2.20 -0.44
C VAL A 95 3.56 -2.74 -1.64
N LEU A 96 4.08 -1.85 -2.48
CA LEU A 96 4.97 -2.24 -3.55
C LEU A 96 6.41 -2.06 -3.11
N SER A 97 6.72 -0.91 -2.55
CA SER A 97 8.09 -0.65 -2.11
C SER A 97 8.10 0.50 -1.10
N LEU A 98 9.16 0.59 -0.36
CA LEU A 98 9.40 1.72 0.53
C LEU A 98 10.66 2.41 0.08
N ASP A 99 10.68 3.72 0.18
CA ASP A 99 11.90 4.45 -0.12
C ASP A 99 12.10 5.50 0.96
N THR A 100 13.25 6.12 0.93
CA THR A 100 13.58 7.14 1.91
C THR A 100 12.81 8.41 1.60
N ASP A 101 12.28 9.01 2.61
CA ASP A 101 11.52 10.23 2.42
C ASP A 101 12.41 11.40 2.06
#